data_2a06cdbe0dcccde0ee104764831736cd
#
_entry.id   2a06cdbe0dcccde0ee104764831736cd
#
_cell.length_a   1.000
_cell.length_b   1.000
_cell.length_c   1.000
_cell.angle_alpha   90.00
_cell.angle_beta   90.00
_cell.angle_gamma   90.00
#
_symmetry.space_group_name_H-M   'P 1'
#
loop_
_entity.id
_entity.type
_entity.pdbx_description
1 polymer ?
#
loop_
_entity_poly.entity_id
_entity_poly.type
_entity_poly.pdbx_seq_one_letter_code
_entity_poly.pdbx_strand_id
1 'polypeptide(L)'
;MNFTVDPQSPAILLFEIPYFLAVGLMLLVSYRAKNGWVKATFGAFGLSILAWHFLAILPSWWLYFAEGRLGWGGQGCVAIDAACIKQTLKDTVVVIENAAVLGAFVVGFILYQRRSPKQLAPDEPKLEATGGYK
;
A
#
# COMPACT_ATOMS: atom_id res chain seq x y z
N MET A 1 24.23 13.09 18.94
CA MET A 1 23.62 13.68 17.73
C MET A 1 22.18 13.23 17.70
N ASN A 2 21.24 14.09 18.13
CA ASN A 2 19.81 13.78 18.02
C ASN A 2 19.39 14.09 16.58
N PHE A 3 19.28 13.06 15.76
CA PHE A 3 18.70 13.16 14.42
C PHE A 3 17.17 13.25 14.57
N THR A 4 16.68 14.44 14.91
CA THR A 4 15.25 14.73 14.77
C THR A 4 14.99 15.06 13.31
N VAL A 5 14.65 14.06 12.52
CA VAL A 5 14.12 14.30 11.18
C VAL A 5 12.76 14.94 11.37
N ASP A 6 12.65 16.21 10.97
CA ASP A 6 11.35 16.87 10.91
C ASP A 6 10.45 16.10 9.93
N PRO A 7 9.34 15.48 10.39
CA PRO A 7 8.47 14.69 9.53
C PRO A 7 7.80 15.52 8.41
N GLN A 8 7.95 16.84 8.46
CA GLN A 8 7.45 17.76 7.43
C GLN A 8 8.54 18.17 6.42
N SER A 9 9.77 17.68 6.61
CA SER A 9 10.89 17.96 5.72
C SER A 9 10.79 17.12 4.45
N PRO A 10 11.07 17.69 3.25
CA PRO A 10 11.20 16.89 2.03
C PRO A 10 12.31 15.83 2.12
N ALA A 11 13.22 15.95 3.09
CA ALA A 11 14.23 14.93 3.37
C ALA A 11 13.62 13.58 3.76
N ILE A 12 12.38 13.53 4.23
CA ILE A 12 11.69 12.26 4.52
C ILE A 12 11.56 11.40 3.26
N LEU A 13 11.41 12.02 2.09
CA LEU A 13 11.34 11.32 0.81
C LEU A 13 12.64 10.53 0.50
N LEU A 14 13.78 10.98 1.03
CA LEU A 14 15.06 10.25 0.87
C LEU A 14 15.05 8.92 1.64
N PHE A 15 14.31 8.83 2.73
CA PHE A 15 14.13 7.57 3.47
C PHE A 15 13.12 6.64 2.80
N GLU A 16 12.21 7.19 2.00
CA GLU A 16 11.24 6.39 1.24
C GLU A 16 11.88 5.66 0.06
N ILE A 17 12.94 6.21 -0.55
CA ILE A 17 13.62 5.60 -1.70
C ILE A 17 14.10 4.16 -1.39
N PRO A 18 14.91 3.89 -0.34
CA PRO A 18 15.35 2.53 -0.03
C PRO A 18 14.19 1.61 0.33
N TYR A 19 13.13 2.14 0.94
CA TYR A 19 11.91 1.41 1.24
C TYR A 19 11.23 0.90 -0.03
N PHE A 20 10.92 1.79 -0.99
CA PHE A 20 10.30 1.41 -2.26
C PHE A 20 11.19 0.51 -3.10
N LEU A 21 12.51 0.69 -3.01
CA LEU A 21 13.48 -0.17 -3.69
C LEU A 21 13.45 -1.59 -3.13
N ALA A 22 13.38 -1.74 -1.81
CA ALA A 22 13.25 -3.04 -1.16
C ALA A 22 11.93 -3.73 -1.53
N VAL A 23 10.81 -3.01 -1.51
CA VAL A 23 9.50 -3.53 -1.94
C VAL A 23 9.53 -3.94 -3.40
N GLY A 24 10.10 -3.10 -4.27
CA GLY A 24 10.26 -3.40 -5.70
C GLY A 24 11.08 -4.65 -5.94
N LEU A 25 12.18 -4.84 -5.19
CA LEU A 25 13.00 -6.07 -5.26
C LEU A 25 12.21 -7.30 -4.79
N MET A 26 11.44 -7.20 -3.71
CA MET A 26 10.58 -8.31 -3.25
C MET A 26 9.56 -8.71 -4.32
N LEU A 27 8.89 -7.75 -4.93
CA LEU A 27 7.93 -8.01 -6.00
C LEU A 27 8.61 -8.58 -7.25
N LEU A 28 9.81 -8.11 -7.59
CA LEU A 28 10.60 -8.63 -8.70
C LEU A 28 11.03 -10.09 -8.44
N VAL A 29 11.48 -10.40 -7.22
CA VAL A 29 11.80 -11.79 -6.81
C VAL A 29 10.55 -12.65 -6.92
N SER A 30 9.42 -12.20 -6.40
CA SER A 30 8.13 -12.90 -6.54
C SER A 30 7.78 -13.17 -8.00
N TYR A 31 7.93 -12.17 -8.88
CA TYR A 31 7.61 -12.30 -10.29
C TYR A 31 8.51 -13.32 -11.01
N ARG A 32 9.82 -13.33 -10.70
CA ARG A 32 10.83 -14.19 -11.36
C ARG A 32 10.98 -15.57 -10.73
N ALA A 33 10.47 -15.78 -9.52
CA ALA A 33 10.63 -17.04 -8.81
C ALA A 33 9.92 -18.18 -9.54
N LYS A 34 10.63 -19.28 -9.76
CA LYS A 34 10.08 -20.54 -10.27
C LYS A 34 9.43 -21.36 -9.16
N ASN A 35 9.91 -21.20 -7.93
CA ASN A 35 9.40 -21.90 -6.76
C ASN A 35 8.13 -21.21 -6.26
N GLY A 36 7.01 -21.93 -6.19
CA GLY A 36 5.70 -21.40 -5.79
C GLY A 36 5.69 -20.79 -4.38
N TRP A 37 6.42 -21.37 -3.43
CA TRP A 37 6.54 -20.85 -2.07
C TRP A 37 7.27 -19.51 -2.05
N VAL A 38 8.41 -19.40 -2.73
CA VAL A 38 9.17 -18.14 -2.82
C VAL A 38 8.30 -17.06 -3.47
N LYS A 39 7.62 -17.40 -4.56
CA LYS A 39 6.70 -16.50 -5.26
C LYS A 39 5.61 -16.00 -4.33
N ALA A 40 4.92 -16.89 -3.62
CA ALA A 40 3.84 -16.54 -2.71
C ALA A 40 4.33 -15.69 -1.53
N THR A 41 5.45 -16.08 -0.89
CA THR A 41 5.98 -15.39 0.28
C THR A 41 6.40 -13.97 -0.07
N PHE A 42 7.28 -13.79 -1.06
CA PHE A 42 7.76 -12.45 -1.44
C PHE A 42 6.65 -11.57 -2.02
N GLY A 43 5.69 -12.17 -2.73
CA GLY A 43 4.51 -11.44 -3.21
C GLY A 43 3.62 -10.95 -2.08
N ALA A 44 3.31 -11.81 -1.12
CA ALA A 44 2.48 -11.47 0.03
C ALA A 44 3.15 -10.38 0.89
N PHE A 45 4.44 -10.54 1.22
CA PHE A 45 5.16 -9.53 2.00
C PHE A 45 5.25 -8.21 1.26
N GLY A 46 5.66 -8.19 -0.02
CA GLY A 46 5.78 -6.97 -0.80
C GLY A 46 4.44 -6.22 -0.92
N LEU A 47 3.34 -6.93 -1.18
CA LEU A 47 2.01 -6.34 -1.25
C LEU A 47 1.52 -5.85 0.12
N SER A 48 1.77 -6.59 1.21
CA SER A 48 1.36 -6.17 2.55
C SER A 48 2.08 -4.90 2.99
N ILE A 49 3.38 -4.82 2.74
CA ILE A 49 4.18 -3.63 3.05
C ILE A 49 3.69 -2.43 2.22
N LEU A 50 3.41 -2.64 0.94
CA LEU A 50 2.87 -1.60 0.06
C LEU A 50 1.50 -1.12 0.53
N ALA A 51 0.61 -2.05 0.90
CA ALA A 51 -0.70 -1.71 1.45
C ALA A 51 -0.59 -0.91 2.73
N TRP A 52 0.30 -1.30 3.65
CA TRP A 52 0.56 -0.55 4.88
C TRP A 52 1.03 0.87 4.60
N HIS A 53 1.93 1.03 3.62
CA HIS A 53 2.43 2.36 3.24
C HIS A 53 1.29 3.27 2.77
N PHE A 54 0.48 2.80 1.83
CA PHE A 54 -0.57 3.62 1.24
C PHE A 54 -1.80 3.81 2.13
N LEU A 55 -2.10 2.87 3.03
CA LEU A 55 -3.28 2.94 3.89
C LEU A 55 -3.00 3.56 5.26
N ALA A 56 -1.75 3.59 5.70
CA ALA A 56 -1.40 4.11 7.01
C ALA A 56 -0.39 5.26 6.95
N ILE A 57 0.75 5.06 6.28
CA ILE A 57 1.84 6.05 6.31
C ILE A 57 1.47 7.31 5.53
N LEU A 58 1.01 7.15 4.30
CA LEU A 58 0.69 8.29 3.43
C LEU A 58 -0.46 9.15 3.97
N PRO A 59 -1.59 8.59 4.43
CA PRO A 59 -2.65 9.38 5.08
C PRO A 59 -2.16 10.08 6.35
N SER A 60 -1.35 9.42 7.17
CA SER A 60 -0.79 10.02 8.37
C SER A 60 0.12 11.21 8.03
N TRP A 61 0.97 11.05 7.02
CA TRP A 61 1.81 12.14 6.54
C TRP A 61 0.99 13.32 6.05
N TRP A 62 -0.09 13.07 5.30
CA TRP A 62 -1.02 14.10 4.84
C TRP A 62 -1.64 14.87 6.02
N LEU A 63 -2.11 14.16 7.05
CA LEU A 63 -2.69 14.80 8.24
C LEU A 63 -1.68 15.71 8.95
N TYR A 64 -0.45 15.23 9.16
CA TYR A 64 0.62 16.05 9.76
C TYR A 64 0.99 17.25 8.91
N PHE A 65 1.04 17.09 7.58
CA PHE A 65 1.30 18.19 6.66
C PHE A 65 0.17 19.23 6.69
N ALA A 66 -1.08 18.79 6.65
CA ALA A 66 -2.23 19.68 6.68
C ALA A 66 -2.29 20.46 8.01
N GLU A 67 -2.03 19.81 9.13
CA GLU A 67 -2.04 20.47 10.45
C GLU A 67 -0.84 21.38 10.64
N GLY A 68 0.36 20.94 10.30
CA GLY A 68 1.59 21.68 10.56
C GLY A 68 1.88 22.79 9.55
N ARG A 69 1.77 22.50 8.24
CA ARG A 69 2.15 23.45 7.18
C ARG A 69 1.00 24.30 6.70
N LEU A 70 -0.21 23.71 6.56
CA LEU A 70 -1.36 24.44 6.07
C LEU A 70 -2.16 25.12 7.21
N GLY A 71 -1.82 24.82 8.47
CA GLY A 71 -2.53 25.36 9.62
C GLY A 71 -4.00 24.91 9.68
N TRP A 72 -4.29 23.71 9.17
CA TRP A 72 -5.63 23.12 9.18
C TRP A 72 -5.90 22.32 10.46
N GLY A 73 -4.99 22.41 11.45
CA GLY A 73 -5.23 21.91 12.79
C GLY A 73 -6.24 22.80 13.51
N GLY A 74 -7.30 22.22 14.02
CA GLY A 74 -8.32 22.95 14.74
C GLY A 74 -9.11 22.04 15.66
N GLN A 75 -9.66 22.65 16.71
CA GLN A 75 -10.63 22.00 17.57
C GLN A 75 -11.89 21.73 16.74
N GLY A 76 -12.44 20.52 16.88
CA GLY A 76 -13.50 19.98 16.03
C GLY A 76 -14.66 20.93 15.70
N CYS A 77 -15.39 20.60 14.67
CA CYS A 77 -16.54 21.38 14.16
C CYS A 77 -17.60 21.59 15.24
N VAL A 78 -17.60 22.76 15.85
CA VAL A 78 -18.66 23.18 16.78
C VAL A 78 -19.69 24.06 16.04
N ALA A 79 -19.26 24.73 14.97
CA ALA A 79 -20.10 25.53 14.08
C ALA A 79 -19.61 25.38 12.64
N ILE A 80 -20.45 25.70 11.65
CA ILE A 80 -20.05 25.72 10.23
C ILE A 80 -19.26 27.00 9.98
N ASP A 81 -17.99 26.95 10.32
CA ASP A 81 -17.03 28.01 10.08
C ASP A 81 -15.88 27.56 9.15
N ALA A 82 -14.96 28.45 8.87
CA ALA A 82 -13.80 28.16 8.04
C ALA A 82 -12.91 27.05 8.62
N ALA A 83 -12.85 26.89 9.95
CA ALA A 83 -12.08 25.84 10.60
C ALA A 83 -12.72 24.46 10.39
N CYS A 84 -14.05 24.40 10.52
CA CYS A 84 -14.82 23.18 10.22
C CYS A 84 -14.66 22.74 8.75
N ILE A 85 -14.72 23.68 7.80
CA ILE A 85 -14.53 23.37 6.38
C ILE A 85 -13.13 22.79 6.13
N LYS A 86 -12.08 23.38 6.70
CA LYS A 86 -10.70 22.88 6.57
C LYS A 86 -10.55 21.47 7.17
N GLN A 87 -11.12 21.23 8.35
CA GLN A 87 -11.13 19.92 8.99
C GLN A 87 -11.81 18.88 8.10
N THR A 88 -13.02 19.19 7.62
CA THR A 88 -13.77 18.30 6.73
C THR A 88 -13.01 18.00 5.43
N LEU A 89 -12.37 18.99 4.82
CA LEU A 89 -11.56 18.79 3.63
C LEU A 89 -10.36 17.87 3.91
N LYS A 90 -9.67 18.09 5.03
CA LYS A 90 -8.53 17.27 5.44
C LYS A 90 -8.94 15.80 5.57
N ASP A 91 -10.03 15.53 6.26
CA ASP A 91 -10.52 14.18 6.51
C ASP A 91 -11.08 13.54 5.22
N THR A 92 -11.73 14.34 4.36
CA THR A 92 -12.23 13.88 3.06
C THR A 92 -11.12 13.39 2.14
N VAL A 93 -9.99 14.08 2.11
CA VAL A 93 -8.82 13.64 1.31
C VAL A 93 -8.36 12.26 1.76
N VAL A 94 -8.25 12.02 3.07
CA VAL A 94 -7.87 10.70 3.63
C VAL A 94 -8.86 9.62 3.22
N VAL A 95 -10.16 9.91 3.29
CA VAL A 95 -11.20 8.95 2.89
C VAL A 95 -11.11 8.61 1.41
N ILE A 96 -10.93 9.60 0.54
CA ILE A 96 -10.80 9.40 -0.91
C ILE A 96 -9.53 8.60 -1.22
N GLU A 97 -8.41 8.92 -0.59
CA GLU A 97 -7.15 8.21 -0.76
C GLU A 97 -7.28 6.74 -0.39
N ASN A 98 -7.79 6.44 0.80
CA ASN A 98 -8.01 5.06 1.25
C ASN A 98 -8.99 4.31 0.33
N ALA A 99 -10.08 4.94 -0.10
CA ALA A 99 -11.04 4.34 -1.03
C ALA A 99 -10.40 4.03 -2.39
N ALA A 100 -9.56 4.93 -2.92
CA ALA A 100 -8.85 4.75 -4.17
C ALA A 100 -7.84 3.58 -4.09
N VAL A 101 -7.08 3.49 -2.99
CA VAL A 101 -6.12 2.40 -2.76
C VAL A 101 -6.84 1.05 -2.65
N LEU A 102 -7.90 0.97 -1.84
CA LEU A 102 -8.69 -0.26 -1.72
C LEU A 102 -9.32 -0.66 -3.06
N GLY A 103 -9.86 0.30 -3.81
CA GLY A 103 -10.38 0.09 -5.16
C GLY A 103 -9.32 -0.47 -6.10
N ALA A 104 -8.10 0.08 -6.08
CA ALA A 104 -6.98 -0.39 -6.88
C ALA A 104 -6.58 -1.84 -6.54
N PHE A 105 -6.56 -2.20 -5.25
CA PHE A 105 -6.32 -3.58 -4.81
C PHE A 105 -7.40 -4.54 -5.30
N VAL A 106 -8.68 -4.18 -5.19
CA VAL A 106 -9.80 -5.01 -5.67
C VAL A 106 -9.71 -5.20 -7.18
N VAL A 107 -9.49 -4.12 -7.95
CA VAL A 107 -9.34 -4.20 -9.40
C VAL A 107 -8.12 -5.05 -9.78
N GLY A 108 -6.99 -4.84 -9.11
CA GLY A 108 -5.77 -5.63 -9.31
C GLY A 108 -6.02 -7.13 -9.07
N PHE A 109 -6.74 -7.46 -8.00
CA PHE A 109 -7.11 -8.84 -7.68
C PHE A 109 -8.03 -9.47 -8.73
N ILE A 110 -9.05 -8.74 -9.19
CA ILE A 110 -9.95 -9.20 -10.25
C ILE A 110 -9.19 -9.44 -11.56
N LEU A 111 -8.30 -8.51 -11.93
CA LEU A 111 -7.47 -8.66 -13.12
C LEU A 111 -6.51 -9.84 -13.02
N TYR A 112 -5.93 -10.06 -11.84
CA TYR A 112 -5.09 -11.22 -11.58
C TYR A 112 -5.87 -12.53 -11.72
N GLN A 113 -7.05 -12.63 -11.12
CA GLN A 113 -7.91 -13.81 -11.24
C GLN A 113 -8.32 -14.10 -12.70
N ARG A 114 -8.61 -13.06 -13.48
CA ARG A 114 -8.96 -13.21 -14.90
C ARG A 114 -7.79 -13.70 -15.75
N ARG A 115 -6.55 -13.43 -15.36
CA ARG A 115 -5.35 -13.90 -16.05
C ARG A 115 -4.92 -15.32 -15.67
N SER A 116 -5.16 -15.73 -14.44
CA SER A 116 -4.76 -17.04 -13.91
C SER A 116 -5.24 -18.23 -14.73
N PRO A 117 -6.50 -18.30 -15.22
CA PRO A 117 -6.96 -19.45 -16.00
C PRO A 117 -6.25 -19.59 -17.35
N LYS A 118 -5.72 -18.50 -17.91
CA LYS A 118 -5.00 -18.52 -19.20
C LYS A 118 -3.54 -18.96 -19.08
N GLN A 119 -2.99 -18.94 -17.87
CA GLN A 119 -1.60 -19.35 -17.59
C GLN A 119 -1.48 -20.83 -17.17
N LEU A 120 -2.59 -21.48 -16.86
CA LEU A 120 -2.63 -22.94 -16.78
C LEU A 120 -2.64 -23.44 -18.21
N ALA A 121 -1.43 -23.60 -18.79
CA ALA A 121 -1.27 -24.22 -20.09
C ALA A 121 -1.93 -25.60 -20.04
N PRO A 122 -2.69 -25.98 -21.10
CA PRO A 122 -3.37 -27.29 -21.15
C PRO A 122 -2.40 -28.48 -21.08
N ASP A 123 -1.12 -28.25 -21.17
CA ASP A 123 -0.06 -29.26 -21.24
C ASP A 123 0.73 -29.45 -19.93
N GLU A 124 0.45 -28.68 -18.87
CA GLU A 124 1.00 -29.09 -17.57
C GLU A 124 0.27 -30.35 -17.14
N PRO A 125 1.01 -31.50 -16.99
CA PRO A 125 0.40 -32.71 -16.49
C PRO A 125 -0.26 -32.33 -15.18
N LYS A 126 -1.60 -32.52 -15.12
CA LYS A 126 -2.33 -32.41 -13.85
C LYS A 126 -1.54 -33.27 -12.89
N LEU A 127 -0.80 -32.63 -11.99
CA LEU A 127 -0.27 -33.29 -10.82
C LEU A 127 -1.53 -33.86 -10.14
N GLU A 128 -1.86 -35.09 -10.51
CA GLU A 128 -2.84 -35.85 -9.75
C GLU A 128 -2.40 -35.72 -8.32
N ALA A 129 -3.30 -35.20 -7.50
CA ALA A 129 -3.11 -35.14 -6.07
C ALA A 129 -3.04 -36.60 -5.57
N THR A 130 -1.97 -37.28 -5.92
CA THR A 130 -1.57 -38.53 -5.29
C THR A 130 -1.11 -38.21 -3.88
N GLY A 131 -2.08 -37.85 -3.06
CA GLY A 131 -2.00 -37.95 -1.62
C GLY A 131 -1.87 -39.43 -1.23
N GLY A 132 -0.81 -40.02 -1.72
CA GLY A 132 -0.42 -41.37 -1.30
C GLY A 132 0.45 -41.27 -0.06
N TYR A 133 -0.15 -41.17 1.10
CA TYR A 133 0.49 -41.71 2.29
C TYR A 133 0.51 -43.25 2.12
N LYS A 134 1.68 -43.78 1.78
CA LYS A 134 2.05 -45.17 2.06
C LYS A 134 3.12 -45.16 3.11
#